data_dd171b03d2349b4c2d00089d34b69c2f
#
_entry.id   dd171b03d2349b4c2d00089d34b69c2f
#
_cell.length_a   1.000
_cell.length_b   1.000
_cell.length_c   1.000
_cell.angle_alpha   90.00
_cell.angle_beta   90.00
_cell.angle_gamma   90.00
#
_symmetry.space_group_name_H-M   'P 1'
#
loop_
_entity.id
_entity.type
_entity.pdbx_description
1 polymer ?
#
loop_
_entity_poly.entity_id
_entity_poly.type
_entity_poly.pdbx_seq_one_letter_code
_entity_poly.pdbx_strand_id
1 'polypeptide(L)'
;MRTLTAYNEDNFRQIEQYNGISVVRFSAPWCPPCQASEEMFSQFADRLDRDIQVGKVNVDQAPVLTTKYEIWGLPSVLIFHEGQLVKR
;
A
#
# COMPACT_ATOMS: atom_id res chain seq x y z
N MET A 1 -2.98 -8.18 -15.93
CA MET A 1 -2.87 -7.18 -14.86
C MET A 1 -2.72 -7.86 -13.51
N ARG A 2 -1.90 -7.26 -12.66
CA ARG A 2 -1.69 -7.78 -11.32
C ARG A 2 -2.83 -7.34 -10.40
N THR A 3 -3.40 -8.28 -9.66
CA THR A 3 -4.41 -7.95 -8.66
C THR A 3 -3.73 -7.41 -7.40
N LEU A 4 -4.15 -6.24 -6.94
CA LEU A 4 -3.61 -5.64 -5.72
C LEU A 4 -4.44 -6.11 -4.53
N THR A 5 -3.75 -6.66 -3.53
CA THR A 5 -4.40 -7.09 -2.29
C THR A 5 -4.84 -5.87 -1.49
N ALA A 6 -6.07 -5.89 -1.00
CA ALA A 6 -6.55 -4.85 -0.09
C ALA A 6 -6.19 -5.23 1.34
N TYR A 7 -5.43 -4.37 2.01
CA TYR A 7 -4.99 -4.60 3.39
C TYR A 7 -5.76 -3.72 4.37
N ASN A 8 -5.93 -4.23 5.57
CA ASN A 8 -6.47 -3.50 6.71
C ASN A 8 -5.84 -4.09 7.99
N GLU A 9 -6.37 -3.72 9.16
CA GLU A 9 -5.82 -4.20 10.43
C GLU A 9 -5.87 -5.72 10.56
N ASP A 10 -6.83 -6.37 9.89
CA ASP A 10 -7.02 -7.82 10.05
C ASP A 10 -5.96 -8.65 9.31
N ASN A 11 -5.42 -8.12 8.22
CA ASN A 11 -4.52 -8.90 7.38
C ASN A 11 -3.15 -8.24 7.12
N PHE A 12 -2.87 -7.10 7.73
CA PHE A 12 -1.60 -6.40 7.48
C PHE A 12 -0.40 -7.19 7.97
N ARG A 13 -0.61 -8.20 8.80
CA ARG A 13 0.47 -9.13 9.19
C ARG A 13 1.10 -9.82 7.98
N GLN A 14 0.38 -9.94 6.89
CA GLN A 14 0.94 -10.49 5.65
C GLN A 14 2.09 -9.64 5.11
N ILE A 15 2.04 -8.34 5.36
CA ILE A 15 3.15 -7.43 5.03
C ILE A 15 4.22 -7.49 6.12
N GLU A 16 3.80 -7.45 7.38
CA GLU A 16 4.71 -7.41 8.53
C GLU A 16 5.58 -8.66 8.63
N GLN A 17 5.07 -9.80 8.19
CA GLN A 17 5.75 -11.09 8.27
C GLN A 17 6.39 -11.52 6.96
N TYR A 18 6.26 -10.71 5.92
CA TYR A 18 6.80 -11.06 4.60
C TYR A 18 8.31 -10.85 4.55
N ASN A 19 9.00 -11.91 4.13
CA ASN A 19 10.46 -11.93 4.00
C ASN A 19 10.90 -11.41 2.63
N GLY A 20 10.66 -10.15 2.37
CA GLY A 20 10.97 -9.55 1.10
C GLY A 20 10.51 -8.11 1.07
N ILE A 21 10.34 -7.59 -0.12
CA ILE A 21 9.91 -6.21 -0.33
C ILE A 21 8.41 -6.16 -0.54
N SER A 22 7.78 -5.19 0.10
CA SER A 22 6.36 -4.91 -0.09
C SER A 22 6.17 -3.44 -0.40
N VAL A 23 5.24 -3.15 -1.30
CA VAL A 23 4.87 -1.79 -1.69
C VAL A 23 3.39 -1.63 -1.40
N VAL A 24 3.04 -0.67 -0.55
CA VAL A 24 1.67 -0.48 -0.11
C VAL A 24 1.24 0.96 -0.35
N ARG A 25 0.14 1.12 -1.07
CA ARG A 25 -0.42 2.43 -1.39
C ARG A 25 -1.61 2.72 -0.50
N PHE A 26 -1.53 3.83 0.23
CA PHE A 26 -2.62 4.33 1.05
C PHE A 26 -3.39 5.38 0.26
N SER A 27 -4.70 5.23 0.20
CA SER A 27 -5.57 6.13 -0.57
C SER A 27 -6.98 6.13 0.00
N ALA A 28 -7.84 6.95 -0.59
CA ALA A 28 -9.25 7.02 -0.21
C ALA A 28 -10.11 7.25 -1.47
N PRO A 29 -11.36 6.76 -1.49
CA PRO A 29 -12.23 6.95 -2.65
C PRO A 29 -12.57 8.41 -2.93
N TRP A 30 -12.58 9.25 -1.89
CA TRP A 30 -12.94 10.66 -1.99
C TRP A 30 -11.77 11.57 -2.35
N CYS A 31 -10.61 11.01 -2.59
CA CYS A 31 -9.38 11.77 -2.79
C CYS A 31 -9.11 11.97 -4.29
N PRO A 32 -9.24 13.18 -4.84
CA PRO A 32 -9.03 13.41 -6.27
C PRO A 32 -7.61 13.06 -6.74
N PRO A 33 -6.52 13.43 -6.03
CA PRO A 33 -5.18 13.00 -6.44
C PRO A 33 -5.01 11.49 -6.45
N CYS A 34 -5.70 10.76 -5.55
CA CYS A 34 -5.68 9.31 -5.54
C CYS A 34 -6.32 8.76 -6.81
N GLN A 35 -7.49 9.29 -7.18
CA GLN A 35 -8.20 8.87 -8.38
C GLN A 35 -7.35 9.14 -9.63
N ALA A 36 -6.70 10.29 -9.68
CA ALA A 36 -5.89 10.68 -10.84
C ALA A 36 -4.66 9.79 -11.04
N SER A 37 -4.13 9.20 -9.99
CA SER A 37 -2.90 8.39 -10.06
C SER A 37 -3.13 6.89 -9.94
N GLU A 38 -4.37 6.45 -9.84
CA GLU A 38 -4.67 5.03 -9.61
C GLU A 38 -4.18 4.14 -10.74
N GLU A 39 -4.46 4.53 -11.98
CA GLU A 39 -4.04 3.75 -13.13
C GLU A 39 -2.52 3.70 -13.26
N MET A 40 -1.86 4.83 -13.01
CA MET A 40 -0.40 4.89 -13.06
C MET A 40 0.22 3.93 -12.05
N PHE A 41 -0.33 3.88 -10.83
CA PHE A 41 0.15 2.96 -9.81
C PHE A 41 -0.09 1.52 -10.22
N SER A 42 -1.23 1.21 -10.80
CA SER A 42 -1.53 -0.14 -11.27
C SER A 42 -0.53 -0.58 -12.35
N GLN A 43 -0.19 0.29 -13.28
CA GLN A 43 0.80 0.01 -14.31
C GLN A 43 2.20 -0.18 -13.71
N PHE A 44 2.54 0.63 -12.72
CA PHE A 44 3.80 0.49 -11.99
C PHE A 44 3.87 -0.88 -11.31
N ALA A 45 2.79 -1.29 -10.65
CA ALA A 45 2.73 -2.58 -9.96
C ALA A 45 2.94 -3.75 -10.92
N ASP A 46 2.39 -3.64 -12.14
CA ASP A 46 2.53 -4.69 -13.14
C ASP A 46 3.98 -4.92 -13.56
N ARG A 47 4.83 -3.91 -13.40
CA ARG A 47 6.25 -3.98 -13.79
C ARG A 47 7.15 -4.52 -12.69
N LEU A 48 6.65 -4.64 -11.47
CA LEU A 48 7.44 -5.15 -10.36
C LEU A 48 7.53 -6.66 -10.42
N ASP A 49 8.63 -7.20 -9.87
CA ASP A 49 8.82 -8.64 -9.78
C ASP A 49 7.69 -9.27 -8.97
N ARG A 50 7.35 -10.52 -9.29
CA ARG A 50 6.24 -11.23 -8.66
C ARG A 50 6.50 -11.53 -7.19
N ASP A 51 7.76 -11.57 -6.77
CA ASP A 51 8.11 -11.79 -5.37
C ASP A 51 8.00 -10.51 -4.53
N ILE A 52 7.76 -9.35 -5.17
CA ILE A 52 7.44 -8.13 -4.44
C ILE A 52 5.93 -8.11 -4.20
N GLN A 53 5.54 -8.01 -2.94
CA GLN A 53 4.13 -7.86 -2.61
C GLN A 53 3.69 -6.44 -2.89
N VAL A 54 2.55 -6.29 -3.54
CA VAL A 54 1.99 -4.96 -3.82
C VAL A 54 0.55 -4.95 -3.38
N GLY A 55 0.19 -3.97 -2.59
CA GLY A 55 -1.17 -3.86 -2.10
C GLY A 55 -1.62 -2.43 -1.91
N LYS A 56 -2.84 -2.32 -1.44
CA LYS A 56 -3.50 -1.03 -1.22
C LYS A 56 -4.22 -1.03 0.12
N VAL A 57 -4.31 0.15 0.71
CA VAL A 57 -5.05 0.39 1.94
C VAL A 57 -6.01 1.55 1.71
N ASN A 58 -7.28 1.32 1.99
CA ASN A 58 -8.26 2.39 2.06
C ASN A 58 -8.24 2.94 3.49
N VAL A 59 -7.81 4.19 3.63
CA VAL A 59 -7.63 4.78 4.97
C VAL A 59 -8.94 4.83 5.77
N ASP A 60 -10.07 4.91 5.09
CA ASP A 60 -11.38 4.92 5.77
C ASP A 60 -11.68 3.58 6.44
N GLN A 61 -11.09 2.50 5.93
CA GLN A 61 -11.30 1.14 6.43
C GLN A 61 -10.15 0.66 7.30
N ALA A 62 -9.10 1.45 7.45
CA ALA A 62 -7.91 1.07 8.19
C ALA A 62 -7.34 2.24 8.99
N PRO A 63 -8.14 2.80 9.93
CA PRO A 63 -7.71 3.98 10.68
C PRO A 63 -6.51 3.71 11.59
N VAL A 64 -6.38 2.49 12.10
CA VAL A 64 -5.26 2.16 12.98
C VAL A 64 -3.95 2.13 12.19
N LEU A 65 -3.94 1.50 11.02
CA LEU A 65 -2.76 1.49 10.15
C LEU A 65 -2.38 2.90 9.71
N THR A 66 -3.38 3.71 9.38
CA THR A 66 -3.18 5.08 8.93
C THR A 66 -2.47 5.90 10.01
N THR A 67 -2.86 5.72 11.26
CA THR A 67 -2.23 6.39 12.39
C THR A 67 -0.85 5.82 12.67
N LYS A 68 -0.72 4.49 12.65
CA LYS A 68 0.54 3.81 12.96
C LYS A 68 1.66 4.26 12.04
N TYR A 69 1.37 4.38 10.75
CA TYR A 69 2.38 4.73 9.74
C TYR A 69 2.39 6.22 9.41
N GLU A 70 1.66 7.02 10.19
CA GLU A 70 1.69 8.49 10.07
C GLU A 70 1.39 8.95 8.65
N ILE A 71 0.24 8.53 8.14
CA ILE A 71 -0.18 8.91 6.79
C ILE A 71 -0.83 10.29 6.87
N TRP A 72 -0.11 11.31 6.45
CA TRP A 72 -0.57 12.71 6.51
C TRP A 72 -1.13 13.23 5.21
N GLY A 73 -0.76 12.62 4.09
CA GLY A 73 -1.25 13.03 2.78
C GLY A 73 -1.60 11.82 1.93
N LEU A 74 -2.47 12.03 0.94
CA LEU A 74 -2.93 10.97 0.06
C LEU A 74 -2.73 11.39 -1.40
N PRO A 75 -2.33 10.46 -2.26
CA PRO A 75 -1.95 9.09 -1.91
C PRO A 75 -0.56 9.05 -1.27
N SER A 76 -0.31 8.01 -0.48
CA SER A 76 1.02 7.74 0.08
C SER A 76 1.43 6.33 -0.31
N VAL A 77 2.67 6.17 -0.77
CA VAL A 77 3.22 4.85 -1.11
C VAL A 77 4.34 4.55 -0.15
N LEU A 78 4.22 3.44 0.57
CA LEU A 78 5.19 3.01 1.56
C LEU A 78 5.89 1.75 1.07
N ILE A 79 7.20 1.68 1.26
CA ILE A 79 8.01 0.52 0.91
C ILE A 79 8.51 -0.13 2.17
N PHE A 80 8.27 -1.45 2.28
CA PHE A 80 8.67 -2.26 3.40
C PHE A 80 9.71 -3.28 2.95
N HIS A 81 10.64 -3.59 3.84
CA HIS A 81 11.59 -4.67 3.67
C HIS A 81 11.60 -5.51 4.93
N GLU A 82 11.26 -6.78 4.79
CA GLU A 82 11.14 -7.72 5.91
C GLU A 82 10.22 -7.16 7.00
N GLY A 83 9.12 -6.57 6.58
CA GLY A 83 8.12 -6.02 7.48
C GLY A 83 8.43 -4.65 8.08
N GLN A 84 9.61 -4.09 7.78
CA GLN A 84 10.03 -2.80 8.30
C GLN A 84 9.84 -1.71 7.25
N LEU A 85 9.24 -0.59 7.66
CA LEU A 85 9.11 0.56 6.77
C LEU A 85 10.50 1.13 6.49
N VAL A 86 10.89 1.13 5.21
CA VAL A 86 12.21 1.63 4.80
C VAL A 86 12.15 2.90 3.98
N LYS A 87 11.00 3.19 3.38
CA LYS A 87 10.86 4.39 2.58
C LYS A 87 9.41 4.77 2.41
N ARG A 88 9.15 6.05 2.33
CA ARG A 88 7.84 6.58 1.98
C ARG A 88 7.92 7.64 0.90
#